data_93cf3e5334a334df6e68e61ff4fb6dbb
#
_entry.id   93cf3e5334a334df6e68e61ff4fb6dbb
#
_cell.length_a   1.000
_cell.length_b   1.000
_cell.length_c   1.000
_cell.angle_alpha   90.00
_cell.angle_beta   90.00
_cell.angle_gamma   90.00
#
_symmetry.space_group_name_H-M   'P 1'
#
loop_
_entity.id
_entity.type
_entity.pdbx_description
1 polymer ?
#
loop_
_entity_poly.entity_id
_entity_poly.type
_entity_poly.pdbx_seq_one_letter_code
_entity_poly.pdbx_strand_id
1 'polypeptide(L)'
;MGGAATLSDRQALTQRLIAQAYGLGFDVAGVAALGEPVTFPAFAEWLDAGYHGTMTWMDGDGRTLRRDTRQPHPGATHALVVGASYGGREPAGPIARYARGDDYHEVLRERLREVHRWLETTVGEPVNARPYVDSGPMLERDLAQRAGLGWFGKNTMLITPRAGSHLFLASLFIAYPLEPSAPFEADRCGRCTRCLEACPTGALPAPHVLDATRCISYLTIEHRTSIPESLRPLVSDLLYGCDICNDVCPWNQRFAREAMLPAFAARTLFADVHDREGTRALARTILMMSPADYADAFRGSAIKRAKLWMLQRNACVVLGNIGTDDDLAVLDAMLQHEEPIVREHAQWALTQWALTQRGADPSPPPSR
;
A
#
# COMPACT_ATOMS: atom_id res chain seq x y z
N MET A 1 -39.19 -3.17 25.07
CA MET A 1 -39.51 -2.18 24.00
C MET A 1 -38.34 -1.19 24.00
N GLY A 2 -37.33 -1.43 23.17
CA GLY A 2 -36.22 -0.50 23.00
C GLY A 2 -36.69 0.68 22.14
N GLY A 3 -36.76 1.88 22.71
CA GLY A 3 -36.99 3.10 21.95
C GLY A 3 -35.90 3.26 20.90
N ALA A 4 -36.24 3.70 19.68
CA ALA A 4 -35.25 4.02 18.66
C ALA A 4 -34.28 5.07 19.21
N ALA A 5 -32.93 4.82 19.10
CA ALA A 5 -31.91 5.74 19.57
C ALA A 5 -32.11 7.12 18.93
N THR A 6 -32.10 8.17 19.74
CA THR A 6 -32.24 9.54 19.25
C THR A 6 -31.03 9.96 18.43
N LEU A 7 -31.12 11.04 17.67
CA LEU A 7 -29.97 11.62 16.96
C LEU A 7 -28.83 11.96 17.93
N SER A 8 -29.17 12.54 19.10
CA SER A 8 -28.20 12.86 20.16
C SER A 8 -27.47 11.62 20.67
N ASP A 9 -28.18 10.50 20.87
CA ASP A 9 -27.60 9.25 21.36
C ASP A 9 -26.64 8.66 20.31
N ARG A 10 -27.01 8.70 19.01
CA ARG A 10 -26.16 8.25 17.92
C ARG A 10 -24.91 9.09 17.78
N GLN A 11 -25.02 10.40 17.87
CA GLN A 11 -23.87 11.33 17.85
C GLN A 11 -22.92 11.07 19.02
N ALA A 12 -23.44 10.92 20.24
CA ALA A 12 -22.65 10.64 21.42
C ALA A 12 -21.91 9.29 21.30
N LEU A 13 -22.59 8.24 20.82
CA LEU A 13 -21.96 6.93 20.59
C LEU A 13 -20.87 7.01 19.52
N THR A 14 -21.13 7.70 18.40
CA THR A 14 -20.13 7.89 17.33
C THR A 14 -18.88 8.60 17.84
N GLN A 15 -19.03 9.66 18.63
CA GLN A 15 -17.88 10.38 19.20
C GLN A 15 -17.06 9.50 20.14
N ARG A 16 -17.73 8.70 20.98
CA ARG A 16 -17.07 7.73 21.87
C ARG A 16 -16.35 6.63 21.10
N LEU A 17 -16.94 6.12 20.02
CA LEU A 17 -16.36 5.12 19.15
C LEU A 17 -15.08 5.64 18.47
N ILE A 18 -15.11 6.87 17.96
CA ILE A 18 -13.95 7.55 17.38
C ILE A 18 -12.86 7.77 18.46
N ALA A 19 -13.24 8.20 19.65
CA ALA A 19 -12.29 8.38 20.77
C ALA A 19 -11.64 7.05 21.17
N GLN A 20 -12.39 5.95 21.19
CA GLN A 20 -11.87 4.61 21.45
C GLN A 20 -10.84 4.18 20.37
N ALA A 21 -11.10 4.48 19.08
CA ALA A 21 -10.13 4.21 18.01
C ALA A 21 -8.82 4.98 18.25
N TYR A 22 -8.88 6.27 18.61
CA TYR A 22 -7.67 7.02 18.98
C TYR A 22 -6.95 6.43 20.19
N GLY A 23 -7.68 5.97 21.20
CA GLY A 23 -7.12 5.31 22.39
C GLY A 23 -6.39 4.01 22.08
N LEU A 24 -6.74 3.33 20.96
CA LEU A 24 -6.08 2.13 20.46
C LEU A 24 -4.94 2.40 19.47
N GLY A 25 -4.52 3.66 19.31
CA GLY A 25 -3.35 4.05 18.53
C GLY A 25 -3.60 4.30 17.05
N PHE A 26 -4.86 4.51 16.64
CA PHE A 26 -5.13 5.00 15.28
C PHE A 26 -4.88 6.53 15.22
N ASP A 27 -4.31 7.01 14.12
CA ASP A 27 -3.98 8.42 13.90
C ASP A 27 -5.16 9.24 13.43
N VAL A 28 -6.08 8.62 12.71
CA VAL A 28 -7.30 9.22 12.18
C VAL A 28 -8.45 8.23 12.28
N ALA A 29 -9.64 8.73 12.57
CA ALA A 29 -10.86 7.94 12.63
C ALA A 29 -12.10 8.77 12.27
N GLY A 30 -13.09 8.15 11.67
CA GLY A 30 -14.38 8.74 11.35
C GLY A 30 -15.39 7.66 10.96
N VAL A 31 -16.65 8.03 10.85
CA VAL A 31 -17.73 7.11 10.50
C VAL A 31 -18.33 7.51 9.15
N ALA A 32 -18.46 6.54 8.24
CA ALA A 32 -19.17 6.71 6.97
C ALA A 32 -20.46 5.86 6.95
N ALA A 33 -21.53 6.39 6.35
CA ALA A 33 -22.66 5.57 5.95
C ALA A 33 -22.25 4.65 4.80
N LEU A 34 -22.68 3.38 4.82
CA LEU A 34 -22.48 2.44 3.71
C LEU A 34 -23.45 2.74 2.56
N GLY A 35 -23.05 2.46 1.34
CA GLY A 35 -23.84 2.71 0.13
C GLY A 35 -22.95 2.70 -1.12
N GLU A 36 -23.43 3.27 -2.20
CA GLU A 36 -22.67 3.39 -3.45
C GLU A 36 -21.48 4.34 -3.24
N PRO A 37 -20.24 3.93 -3.59
CA PRO A 37 -19.07 4.81 -3.51
C PRO A 37 -19.16 5.93 -4.55
N VAL A 38 -18.82 7.14 -4.12
CA VAL A 38 -18.81 8.32 -5.01
C VAL A 38 -17.78 8.15 -6.14
N THR A 39 -16.68 7.44 -5.87
CA THR A 39 -15.59 7.21 -6.82
C THR A 39 -15.78 5.96 -7.69
N PHE A 40 -16.92 5.25 -7.57
CA PHE A 40 -17.15 4.05 -8.37
C PHE A 40 -17.13 4.29 -9.89
N PRO A 41 -17.71 5.37 -10.45
CA PRO A 41 -17.60 5.63 -11.89
C PRO A 41 -16.15 5.73 -12.38
N ALA A 42 -15.30 6.48 -11.67
CA ALA A 42 -13.88 6.59 -12.01
C ALA A 42 -13.13 5.25 -11.88
N PHE A 43 -13.50 4.42 -10.90
CA PHE A 43 -12.96 3.07 -10.76
C PHE A 43 -13.37 2.17 -11.92
N ALA A 44 -14.62 2.26 -12.38
CA ALA A 44 -15.10 1.51 -13.54
C ALA A 44 -14.37 1.91 -14.83
N GLU A 45 -14.21 3.20 -15.09
CA GLU A 45 -13.42 3.73 -16.23
C GLU A 45 -11.96 3.26 -16.17
N TRP A 46 -11.37 3.23 -14.99
CA TRP A 46 -10.00 2.73 -14.76
C TRP A 46 -9.85 1.24 -15.11
N LEU A 47 -10.85 0.41 -14.77
CA LEU A 47 -10.90 -0.99 -15.17
C LEU A 47 -11.07 -1.15 -16.68
N ASP A 48 -12.00 -0.39 -17.28
CA ASP A 48 -12.28 -0.41 -18.73
C ASP A 48 -11.04 0.03 -19.54
N ALA A 49 -10.21 0.92 -19.00
CA ALA A 49 -8.92 1.31 -19.58
C ALA A 49 -7.82 0.24 -19.45
N GLY A 50 -8.06 -0.87 -18.72
CA GLY A 50 -7.08 -1.92 -18.49
C GLY A 50 -5.96 -1.54 -17.52
N TYR A 51 -6.08 -0.42 -16.82
CA TYR A 51 -5.03 0.10 -15.93
C TYR A 51 -4.79 -0.77 -14.68
N HIS A 52 -5.67 -1.72 -14.39
CA HIS A 52 -5.50 -2.71 -13.32
C HIS A 52 -4.46 -3.81 -13.64
N GLY A 53 -4.03 -3.92 -14.90
CA GLY A 53 -3.07 -4.94 -15.32
C GLY A 53 -3.56 -6.37 -15.04
N THR A 54 -2.76 -7.17 -14.35
CA THR A 54 -3.08 -8.56 -14.01
C THR A 54 -3.88 -8.73 -12.72
N MET A 55 -4.35 -7.64 -12.11
CA MET A 55 -5.17 -7.66 -10.87
C MET A 55 -6.64 -7.98 -11.19
N THR A 56 -6.89 -9.13 -11.82
CA THR A 56 -8.21 -9.53 -12.35
C THR A 56 -9.29 -9.66 -11.27
N TRP A 57 -8.91 -9.83 -10.00
CA TRP A 57 -9.86 -9.84 -8.86
C TRP A 57 -10.56 -8.49 -8.62
N MET A 58 -10.11 -7.42 -9.27
CA MET A 58 -10.75 -6.10 -9.19
C MET A 58 -11.89 -5.95 -10.18
N ASP A 59 -11.91 -6.74 -11.25
CA ASP A 59 -12.94 -6.76 -12.28
C ASP A 59 -13.96 -7.91 -12.09
N GLY A 60 -14.93 -8.05 -12.97
CA GLY A 60 -15.97 -9.06 -12.90
C GLY A 60 -16.77 -8.97 -11.60
N ASP A 61 -16.77 -10.05 -10.82
CA ASP A 61 -17.41 -10.09 -9.50
C ASP A 61 -16.83 -9.04 -8.55
N GLY A 62 -15.52 -8.79 -8.65
CA GLY A 62 -14.84 -7.77 -7.86
C GLY A 62 -15.36 -6.36 -8.13
N ARG A 63 -15.63 -6.02 -9.40
CA ARG A 63 -16.26 -4.76 -9.82
C ARG A 63 -17.70 -4.66 -9.28
N THR A 64 -18.47 -5.74 -9.42
CA THR A 64 -19.85 -5.80 -8.96
C THR A 64 -19.97 -5.57 -7.45
N LEU A 65 -19.14 -6.26 -6.65
CA LEU A 65 -19.15 -6.12 -5.19
C LEU A 65 -18.72 -4.72 -4.74
N ARG A 66 -17.79 -4.06 -5.45
CA ARG A 66 -17.34 -2.71 -5.12
C ARG A 66 -18.33 -1.61 -5.46
N ARG A 67 -19.40 -1.94 -6.21
CA ARG A 67 -20.42 -0.95 -6.56
C ARG A 67 -21.27 -0.52 -5.36
N ASP A 68 -21.39 -1.38 -4.34
CA ASP A 68 -22.14 -1.05 -3.14
C ASP A 68 -21.46 -1.64 -1.90
N THR A 69 -21.01 -0.78 -1.01
CA THR A 69 -20.29 -1.18 0.21
C THR A 69 -21.16 -1.95 1.21
N ARG A 70 -22.47 -2.05 1.01
CA ARG A 70 -23.37 -2.88 1.83
C ARG A 70 -23.27 -4.37 1.49
N GLN A 71 -22.85 -4.72 0.27
CA GLN A 71 -22.83 -6.11 -0.20
C GLN A 71 -21.86 -7.02 0.58
N PRO A 72 -20.62 -6.61 0.93
CA PRO A 72 -19.67 -7.49 1.61
C PRO A 72 -20.11 -7.91 3.03
N HIS A 73 -20.98 -7.15 3.66
CA HIS A 73 -21.49 -7.44 5.00
C HIS A 73 -22.98 -7.06 5.12
N PRO A 74 -23.88 -7.97 4.72
CA PRO A 74 -25.33 -7.70 4.77
C PRO A 74 -25.80 -7.32 6.18
N GLY A 75 -26.62 -6.27 6.25
CA GLY A 75 -27.12 -5.71 7.50
C GLY A 75 -26.25 -4.59 8.09
N ALA A 76 -25.00 -4.46 7.73
CA ALA A 76 -24.21 -3.27 8.11
C ALA A 76 -24.75 -2.02 7.40
N THR A 77 -24.81 -0.94 8.15
CA THR A 77 -25.29 0.38 7.68
C THR A 77 -24.20 1.46 7.73
N HIS A 78 -23.20 1.26 8.58
CA HIS A 78 -22.12 2.21 8.82
C HIS A 78 -20.76 1.49 8.83
N ALA A 79 -19.70 2.25 8.58
CA ALA A 79 -18.34 1.82 8.81
C ALA A 79 -17.61 2.84 9.68
N LEU A 80 -17.01 2.38 10.78
CA LEU A 80 -15.90 3.11 11.39
C LEU A 80 -14.71 2.93 10.45
N VAL A 81 -14.18 4.02 9.93
CA VAL A 81 -12.98 4.04 9.08
C VAL A 81 -11.83 4.64 9.86
N VAL A 82 -10.70 3.98 9.87
CA VAL A 82 -9.52 4.36 10.64
C VAL A 82 -8.28 4.39 9.76
N GLY A 83 -7.29 5.15 10.18
CA GLY A 83 -5.95 5.13 9.59
C GLY A 83 -4.87 5.09 10.65
N ALA A 84 -3.83 4.28 10.41
CA ALA A 84 -2.66 4.18 11.27
C ALA A 84 -1.38 4.47 10.47
N SER A 85 -0.53 5.37 10.98
CA SER A 85 0.75 5.70 10.35
C SER A 85 1.72 4.53 10.42
N TYR A 86 2.39 4.25 9.31
CA TYR A 86 3.44 3.25 9.21
C TYR A 86 4.86 3.84 9.16
N GLY A 87 5.05 5.08 9.61
CA GLY A 87 6.37 5.66 9.72
C GLY A 87 6.83 6.44 8.48
N GLY A 88 6.08 7.44 8.05
CA GLY A 88 6.41 8.27 6.89
C GLY A 88 7.65 9.17 7.05
N ARG A 89 8.27 9.22 8.24
CA ARG A 89 9.53 9.94 8.49
C ARG A 89 10.77 9.04 8.37
N GLU A 90 10.57 7.73 8.29
CA GLU A 90 11.64 6.78 8.06
C GLU A 90 12.37 7.10 6.73
N PRO A 91 13.70 6.89 6.64
CA PRO A 91 14.42 7.07 5.39
C PRO A 91 13.84 6.27 4.23
N ALA A 92 13.97 6.77 3.01
CA ALA A 92 13.68 5.98 1.81
C ALA A 92 14.64 4.79 1.73
N GLY A 93 14.24 3.73 1.03
CA GLY A 93 15.06 2.54 0.85
C GLY A 93 14.45 1.61 -0.20
N PRO A 94 15.05 0.46 -0.45
CA PRO A 94 14.63 -0.47 -1.51
C PRO A 94 13.29 -1.15 -1.23
N ILE A 95 12.85 -1.16 0.02
CA ILE A 95 11.56 -1.71 0.44
C ILE A 95 10.65 -0.54 0.82
N ALA A 96 9.46 -0.47 0.25
CA ALA A 96 8.47 0.53 0.64
C ALA A 96 8.16 0.45 2.14
N ARG A 97 8.02 1.60 2.80
CA ARG A 97 7.90 1.70 4.27
C ARG A 97 6.80 0.82 4.83
N TYR A 98 5.66 0.74 4.15
CA TYR A 98 4.52 -0.04 4.61
C TYR A 98 4.81 -1.53 4.81
N ALA A 99 5.82 -2.06 4.12
CA ALA A 99 6.15 -3.48 4.13
C ALA A 99 7.34 -3.84 5.04
N ARG A 100 7.93 -2.84 5.72
CA ARG A 100 9.13 -3.08 6.56
C ARG A 100 8.83 -3.71 7.91
N GLY A 101 7.63 -3.46 8.45
CA GLY A 101 7.18 -3.97 9.76
C GLY A 101 6.43 -5.30 9.68
N ASP A 102 5.64 -5.55 10.72
CA ASP A 102 4.73 -6.68 10.78
C ASP A 102 3.55 -6.51 9.82
N ASP A 103 2.88 -7.63 9.52
CA ASP A 103 1.74 -7.64 8.62
C ASP A 103 0.58 -6.80 9.17
N TYR A 104 0.37 -5.65 8.56
CA TYR A 104 -0.66 -4.69 8.96
C TYR A 104 -2.08 -5.26 8.92
N HIS A 105 -2.33 -6.27 8.09
CA HIS A 105 -3.64 -6.91 8.04
C HIS A 105 -3.99 -7.54 9.39
N GLU A 106 -3.06 -8.22 10.02
CA GLU A 106 -3.29 -8.87 11.31
C GLU A 106 -3.31 -7.85 12.46
N VAL A 107 -2.35 -6.92 12.46
CA VAL A 107 -2.22 -5.89 13.49
C VAL A 107 -3.50 -5.04 13.58
N LEU A 108 -3.96 -4.51 12.44
CA LEU A 108 -5.14 -3.63 12.42
C LEU A 108 -6.45 -4.42 12.61
N ARG A 109 -6.51 -5.66 12.11
CA ARG A 109 -7.69 -6.50 12.33
C ARG A 109 -7.91 -6.78 13.81
N GLU A 110 -6.86 -7.08 14.57
CA GLU A 110 -6.99 -7.29 16.02
C GLU A 110 -7.41 -6.01 16.74
N ARG A 111 -6.83 -4.84 16.38
CA ARG A 111 -7.25 -3.55 16.92
C ARG A 111 -8.72 -3.25 16.66
N LEU A 112 -9.21 -3.55 15.45
CA LEU A 112 -10.64 -3.39 15.13
C LEU A 112 -11.54 -4.37 15.91
N ARG A 113 -11.06 -5.58 16.22
CA ARG A 113 -11.76 -6.50 17.11
C ARG A 113 -11.84 -5.96 18.55
N GLU A 114 -10.82 -5.27 19.03
CA GLU A 114 -10.86 -4.58 20.33
C GLU A 114 -11.91 -3.47 20.32
N VAL A 115 -11.98 -2.66 19.24
CA VAL A 115 -13.04 -1.66 19.08
C VAL A 115 -14.42 -2.31 19.07
N HIS A 116 -14.58 -3.45 18.39
CA HIS A 116 -15.86 -4.18 18.33
C HIS A 116 -16.29 -4.65 19.70
N ARG A 117 -15.43 -5.30 20.47
CA ARG A 117 -15.72 -5.74 21.87
C ARG A 117 -16.09 -4.56 22.76
N TRP A 118 -15.39 -3.44 22.62
CA TRP A 118 -15.74 -2.21 23.34
C TRP A 118 -17.13 -1.70 22.96
N LEU A 119 -17.50 -1.74 21.67
CA LEU A 119 -18.81 -1.30 21.19
C LEU A 119 -19.92 -2.14 21.82
N GLU A 120 -19.81 -3.48 21.76
CA GLU A 120 -20.78 -4.40 22.37
C GLU A 120 -20.95 -4.15 23.88
N THR A 121 -19.84 -3.98 24.60
CA THR A 121 -19.86 -3.64 26.02
C THR A 121 -20.57 -2.30 26.28
N THR A 122 -20.35 -1.32 25.39
CA THR A 122 -20.90 0.03 25.54
C THR A 122 -22.40 0.08 25.28
N VAL A 123 -22.88 -0.67 24.28
CA VAL A 123 -24.32 -0.70 23.94
C VAL A 123 -25.10 -1.74 24.77
N GLY A 124 -24.40 -2.69 25.41
CA GLY A 124 -24.98 -3.71 26.27
C GLY A 124 -25.65 -4.88 25.53
N GLU A 125 -25.38 -5.03 24.23
CA GLU A 125 -25.92 -6.10 23.40
C GLU A 125 -24.92 -6.51 22.31
N PRO A 126 -25.00 -7.73 21.76
CA PRO A 126 -24.18 -8.16 20.62
C PRO A 126 -24.43 -7.27 19.40
N VAL A 127 -23.34 -6.86 18.74
CA VAL A 127 -23.37 -6.06 17.52
C VAL A 127 -22.80 -6.86 16.37
N ASN A 128 -23.57 -7.06 15.31
CA ASN A 128 -23.04 -7.66 14.09
C ASN A 128 -22.07 -6.67 13.42
N ALA A 129 -20.75 -6.93 13.53
CA ALA A 129 -19.73 -6.11 12.92
C ALA A 129 -18.57 -6.96 12.38
N ARG A 130 -17.92 -6.45 11.31
CA ARG A 130 -16.84 -7.14 10.64
C ARG A 130 -15.67 -6.21 10.28
N PRO A 131 -14.43 -6.54 10.69
CA PRO A 131 -13.24 -5.78 10.31
C PRO A 131 -12.79 -6.11 8.88
N TYR A 132 -12.39 -5.10 8.14
CA TYR A 132 -11.75 -5.17 6.84
C TYR A 132 -10.46 -4.36 6.85
N VAL A 133 -9.39 -4.97 6.34
CA VAL A 133 -8.08 -4.36 6.18
C VAL A 133 -7.55 -4.79 4.82
N ASP A 134 -7.61 -3.93 3.82
CA ASP A 134 -7.12 -4.14 2.43
C ASP A 134 -7.64 -5.39 1.70
N SER A 135 -8.28 -6.30 2.39
CA SER A 135 -8.71 -7.60 1.85
C SER A 135 -10.20 -7.67 1.47
N GLY A 136 -10.94 -6.58 1.62
CA GLY A 136 -12.35 -6.50 1.29
C GLY A 136 -12.63 -5.96 -0.12
N PRO A 137 -13.77 -6.36 -0.75
CA PRO A 137 -14.17 -5.82 -2.04
C PRO A 137 -14.83 -4.45 -1.88
N MET A 138 -14.08 -3.46 -1.45
CA MET A 138 -14.55 -2.09 -1.25
C MET A 138 -13.52 -1.06 -1.74
N LEU A 139 -13.97 0.16 -1.96
CA LEU A 139 -13.12 1.30 -2.27
C LEU A 139 -12.77 2.03 -0.95
N GLU A 140 -11.74 1.56 -0.25
CA GLU A 140 -11.40 2.02 1.11
C GLU A 140 -11.10 3.52 1.18
N ARG A 141 -10.45 4.08 0.15
CA ARG A 141 -10.16 5.51 0.09
C ARG A 141 -11.43 6.35 -0.08
N ASP A 142 -12.44 5.85 -0.81
CA ASP A 142 -13.77 6.46 -0.89
C ASP A 142 -14.44 6.49 0.49
N LEU A 143 -14.47 5.35 1.17
CA LEU A 143 -14.99 5.28 2.53
C LEU A 143 -14.29 6.25 3.47
N ALA A 144 -12.95 6.34 3.38
CA ALA A 144 -12.17 7.23 4.22
C ALA A 144 -12.45 8.72 3.94
N GLN A 145 -12.65 9.10 2.68
CA GLN A 145 -13.07 10.45 2.30
C GLN A 145 -14.48 10.76 2.83
N ARG A 146 -15.42 9.83 2.68
CA ARG A 146 -16.79 9.96 3.20
C ARG A 146 -16.84 9.97 4.73
N ALA A 147 -15.89 9.33 5.39
CA ALA A 147 -15.70 9.40 6.85
C ALA A 147 -14.99 10.69 7.31
N GLY A 148 -14.65 11.62 6.41
CA GLY A 148 -14.04 12.90 6.75
C GLY A 148 -12.53 12.84 7.02
N LEU A 149 -11.82 11.76 6.68
CA LEU A 149 -10.42 11.59 7.05
C LEU A 149 -9.47 12.42 6.18
N GLY A 150 -9.81 12.66 4.90
CA GLY A 150 -8.95 13.38 3.97
C GLY A 150 -9.49 13.35 2.55
N TRP A 151 -8.64 13.67 1.59
CA TRP A 151 -9.00 13.75 0.17
C TRP A 151 -8.15 12.83 -0.69
N PHE A 152 -8.63 12.52 -1.88
CA PHE A 152 -7.83 11.84 -2.90
C PHE A 152 -6.74 12.78 -3.41
N GLY A 153 -5.48 12.40 -3.22
CA GLY A 153 -4.35 13.09 -3.82
C GLY A 153 -4.25 12.83 -5.32
N LYS A 154 -3.54 13.71 -6.04
CA LYS A 154 -3.26 13.50 -7.47
C LYS A 154 -2.46 12.20 -7.74
N ASN A 155 -1.74 11.69 -6.72
CA ASN A 155 -1.08 10.39 -6.73
C ASN A 155 -2.00 9.21 -6.37
N THR A 156 -3.31 9.43 -6.34
CA THR A 156 -4.35 8.46 -5.96
C THR A 156 -4.35 7.98 -4.51
N MET A 157 -3.44 8.47 -3.66
CA MET A 157 -3.44 8.14 -2.25
C MET A 157 -4.46 8.98 -1.47
N LEU A 158 -4.98 8.46 -0.36
CA LEU A 158 -5.70 9.28 0.61
C LEU A 158 -4.68 10.15 1.35
N ILE A 159 -4.85 11.46 1.31
CA ILE A 159 -4.01 12.41 2.05
C ILE A 159 -4.83 13.00 3.20
N THR A 160 -4.32 12.89 4.41
CA THR A 160 -4.98 13.48 5.60
C THR A 160 -4.28 14.76 6.02
N PRO A 161 -5.01 15.77 6.53
CA PRO A 161 -4.41 17.04 6.98
C PRO A 161 -3.44 16.88 8.15
N ARG A 162 -3.54 15.77 8.90
CA ARG A 162 -2.84 15.58 10.18
C ARG A 162 -1.67 14.61 10.13
N ALA A 163 -1.64 13.72 9.11
CA ALA A 163 -0.66 12.63 9.05
C ALA A 163 -0.14 12.34 7.64
N GLY A 164 -0.52 13.14 6.63
CA GLY A 164 -0.14 12.88 5.24
C GLY A 164 -0.83 11.64 4.68
N SER A 165 -0.10 10.85 3.87
CA SER A 165 -0.63 9.66 3.21
C SER A 165 0.12 8.35 3.53
N HIS A 166 1.12 8.38 4.41
CA HIS A 166 1.79 7.17 4.90
C HIS A 166 0.92 6.48 5.97
N LEU A 167 -0.28 6.06 5.56
CA LEU A 167 -1.31 5.49 6.42
C LEU A 167 -1.82 4.17 5.86
N PHE A 168 -1.89 3.14 6.71
CA PHE A 168 -2.78 2.02 6.49
C PHE A 168 -4.21 2.45 6.72
N LEU A 169 -5.12 2.01 5.86
CA LEU A 169 -6.56 2.16 6.05
C LEU A 169 -7.16 0.85 6.53
N ALA A 170 -8.15 0.97 7.41
CA ALA A 170 -8.95 -0.18 7.84
C ALA A 170 -10.36 0.28 8.17
N SER A 171 -11.32 -0.65 8.17
CA SER A 171 -12.71 -0.33 8.48
C SER A 171 -13.38 -1.43 9.28
N LEU A 172 -14.24 -1.04 10.22
CA LEU A 172 -15.16 -1.93 10.92
C LEU A 172 -16.57 -1.65 10.39
N PHE A 173 -17.15 -2.59 9.64
CA PHE A 173 -18.53 -2.50 9.17
C PHE A 173 -19.48 -2.90 10.29
N ILE A 174 -20.49 -2.08 10.55
CA ILE A 174 -21.27 -2.14 11.78
C ILE A 174 -22.77 -2.13 11.44
N ALA A 175 -23.48 -3.13 11.91
CA ALA A 175 -24.95 -3.19 11.86
C ALA A 175 -25.57 -2.58 13.13
N TYR A 176 -25.25 -1.31 13.39
CA TYR A 176 -25.78 -0.53 14.51
C TYR A 176 -25.95 0.93 14.09
N PRO A 177 -27.00 1.63 14.55
CA PRO A 177 -27.23 3.03 14.20
C PRO A 177 -26.14 3.94 14.74
N LEU A 178 -25.39 4.60 13.85
CA LEU A 178 -24.38 5.62 14.16
C LEU A 178 -24.72 6.92 13.44
N GLU A 179 -24.08 8.01 13.83
CA GLU A 179 -24.14 9.26 13.09
C GLU A 179 -22.89 9.40 12.22
N PRO A 180 -23.01 9.51 10.89
CA PRO A 180 -21.85 9.67 10.01
C PRO A 180 -21.10 10.98 10.27
N SER A 181 -19.79 10.94 10.11
CA SER A 181 -18.95 12.14 10.04
C SER A 181 -19.25 12.94 8.77
N ALA A 182 -18.99 14.26 8.79
CA ALA A 182 -19.06 15.06 7.58
C ALA A 182 -17.98 14.61 6.58
N PRO A 183 -18.29 14.39 5.31
CA PRO A 183 -17.30 14.04 4.29
C PRO A 183 -16.22 15.11 4.13
N PHE A 184 -15.03 14.70 3.70
CA PHE A 184 -13.97 15.64 3.37
C PHE A 184 -14.11 16.09 1.91
N GLU A 185 -14.55 17.34 1.69
CA GLU A 185 -14.87 17.83 0.36
C GLU A 185 -13.71 18.55 -0.35
N ALA A 186 -12.80 19.15 0.40
CA ALA A 186 -11.77 20.03 -0.15
C ALA A 186 -10.61 19.24 -0.78
N ASP A 187 -10.34 19.45 -2.08
CA ASP A 187 -9.05 19.08 -2.69
C ASP A 187 -7.99 20.11 -2.28
N ARG A 188 -6.95 19.63 -1.57
CA ARG A 188 -5.85 20.46 -1.13
C ARG A 188 -4.55 20.23 -1.90
N CYS A 189 -4.57 19.49 -2.99
CA CYS A 189 -3.44 19.40 -3.92
C CYS A 189 -3.23 20.69 -4.71
N GLY A 190 -4.29 21.43 -5.01
CA GLY A 190 -4.23 22.70 -5.74
C GLY A 190 -3.46 22.57 -7.07
N ARG A 191 -2.49 23.45 -7.32
CA ARG A 191 -1.66 23.43 -8.55
C ARG A 191 -0.43 22.52 -8.47
N CYS A 192 -0.17 21.85 -7.35
CA CYS A 192 1.00 20.99 -7.17
C CYS A 192 0.93 19.77 -8.11
N THR A 193 2.05 19.45 -8.76
CA THR A 193 2.22 18.32 -9.71
C THR A 193 3.41 17.44 -9.37
N ARG A 194 4.08 17.65 -8.22
CA ARG A 194 5.33 16.99 -7.86
C ARG A 194 5.27 15.45 -7.96
N CYS A 195 4.17 14.84 -7.55
CA CYS A 195 4.03 13.37 -7.62
C CYS A 195 3.92 12.85 -9.06
N LEU A 196 3.32 13.62 -9.97
CA LEU A 196 3.21 13.28 -11.40
C LEU A 196 4.60 13.35 -12.06
N GLU A 197 5.33 14.44 -11.79
CA GLU A 197 6.65 14.71 -12.35
C GLU A 197 7.73 13.76 -11.81
N ALA A 198 7.64 13.38 -10.54
CA ALA A 198 8.63 12.51 -9.90
C ALA A 198 8.48 11.02 -10.25
N CYS A 199 7.36 10.60 -10.85
CA CYS A 199 7.15 9.20 -11.19
C CYS A 199 8.06 8.77 -12.35
N PRO A 200 9.08 7.92 -12.14
CA PRO A 200 10.09 7.64 -13.16
C PRO A 200 9.52 6.87 -14.36
N THR A 201 8.45 6.13 -14.14
CA THR A 201 7.79 5.32 -15.17
C THR A 201 6.61 6.03 -15.84
N GLY A 202 6.25 7.25 -15.38
CA GLY A 202 5.05 7.95 -15.86
C GLY A 202 3.76 7.20 -15.56
N ALA A 203 3.72 6.45 -14.44
CA ALA A 203 2.53 5.70 -14.02
C ALA A 203 1.35 6.59 -13.58
N LEU A 204 1.55 7.89 -13.48
CA LEU A 204 0.53 8.87 -13.15
C LEU A 204 0.27 9.78 -14.39
N PRO A 205 -0.47 9.30 -15.42
CA PRO A 205 -0.65 10.01 -16.68
C PRO A 205 -1.48 11.29 -16.54
N ALA A 206 -2.30 11.38 -15.50
CA ALA A 206 -3.11 12.55 -15.17
C ALA A 206 -3.37 12.60 -13.65
N PRO A 207 -3.77 13.76 -13.10
CA PRO A 207 -4.22 13.87 -11.72
C PRO A 207 -5.31 12.83 -11.40
N HIS A 208 -5.15 12.12 -10.27
CA HIS A 208 -6.08 11.10 -9.78
C HIS A 208 -6.20 9.84 -10.65
N VAL A 209 -5.32 9.66 -11.64
CA VAL A 209 -5.27 8.47 -12.51
C VAL A 209 -3.94 7.75 -12.33
N LEU A 210 -4.00 6.44 -12.07
CA LEU A 210 -2.84 5.56 -11.94
C LEU A 210 -2.94 4.46 -13.00
N ASP A 211 -2.00 4.41 -13.93
CA ASP A 211 -1.76 3.21 -14.74
C ASP A 211 -0.90 2.24 -13.93
N ALA A 212 -1.54 1.23 -13.32
CA ALA A 212 -0.82 0.27 -12.50
C ALA A 212 0.21 -0.54 -13.32
N THR A 213 -0.03 -0.75 -14.62
CA THR A 213 0.88 -1.54 -15.48
C THR A 213 2.28 -0.91 -15.60
N ARG A 214 2.39 0.38 -15.29
CA ARG A 214 3.64 1.14 -15.26
C ARG A 214 4.15 1.41 -13.84
N CYS A 215 3.31 1.21 -12.81
CA CYS A 215 3.65 1.53 -11.43
C CYS A 215 4.70 0.54 -10.87
N ILE A 216 5.82 1.04 -10.35
CA ILE A 216 6.88 0.21 -9.76
C ILE A 216 6.31 -0.64 -8.60
N SER A 217 5.39 -0.10 -7.81
CA SER A 217 4.75 -0.87 -6.74
C SER A 217 4.00 -2.08 -7.31
N TYR A 218 3.20 -1.91 -8.37
CA TYR A 218 2.56 -3.03 -9.04
C TYR A 218 3.57 -4.00 -9.66
N LEU A 219 4.58 -3.50 -10.37
CA LEU A 219 5.57 -4.33 -11.05
C LEU A 219 6.34 -5.24 -10.09
N THR A 220 6.63 -4.75 -8.88
CA THR A 220 7.43 -5.46 -7.87
C THR A 220 6.61 -6.34 -6.93
N ILE A 221 5.29 -6.11 -6.82
CA ILE A 221 4.41 -6.79 -5.85
C ILE A 221 3.38 -7.71 -6.53
N GLU A 222 2.66 -7.20 -7.53
CA GLU A 222 1.47 -7.86 -8.09
C GLU A 222 1.72 -8.50 -9.46
N HIS A 223 2.65 -7.95 -10.25
CA HIS A 223 2.93 -8.39 -11.61
C HIS A 223 3.64 -9.75 -11.60
N ARG A 224 2.95 -10.79 -12.10
CA ARG A 224 3.38 -12.18 -12.00
C ARG A 224 4.04 -12.72 -13.27
N THR A 225 4.49 -11.83 -14.16
CA THR A 225 5.18 -12.18 -15.38
C THR A 225 6.49 -11.41 -15.49
N SER A 226 7.12 -11.45 -16.64
CA SER A 226 8.33 -10.68 -16.94
C SER A 226 8.07 -9.17 -16.84
N ILE A 227 8.90 -8.43 -16.10
CA ILE A 227 8.86 -6.97 -16.09
C ILE A 227 9.28 -6.48 -17.50
N PRO A 228 8.49 -5.62 -18.16
CA PRO A 228 8.84 -5.10 -19.47
C PRO A 228 10.25 -4.50 -19.49
N GLU A 229 11.05 -4.86 -20.48
CA GLU A 229 12.47 -4.46 -20.56
C GLU A 229 12.67 -2.95 -20.48
N SER A 230 11.79 -2.18 -21.14
CA SER A 230 11.80 -0.71 -21.11
C SER A 230 11.55 -0.09 -19.72
N LEU A 231 10.95 -0.85 -18.81
CA LEU A 231 10.67 -0.38 -17.44
C LEU A 231 11.73 -0.83 -16.42
N ARG A 232 12.53 -1.85 -16.71
CA ARG A 232 13.55 -2.39 -15.78
C ARG A 232 14.56 -1.33 -15.31
N PRO A 233 15.14 -0.48 -16.19
CA PRO A 233 16.05 0.59 -15.73
C PRO A 233 15.37 1.60 -14.83
N LEU A 234 14.07 1.86 -15.03
CA LEU A 234 13.28 2.83 -14.27
C LEU A 234 12.88 2.33 -12.87
N VAL A 235 13.00 1.01 -12.61
CA VAL A 235 12.84 0.45 -11.26
C VAL A 235 13.96 0.92 -10.33
N SER A 236 15.16 1.23 -10.88
CA SER A 236 16.31 1.69 -10.12
C SER A 236 16.73 0.68 -9.03
N ASP A 237 16.75 1.11 -7.78
CA ASP A 237 17.15 0.34 -6.60
C ASP A 237 15.96 -0.20 -5.77
N LEU A 238 14.72 -0.17 -6.32
CA LEU A 238 13.50 -0.56 -5.60
C LEU A 238 13.23 -2.06 -5.73
N LEU A 239 13.40 -2.79 -4.64
CA LEU A 239 13.19 -4.24 -4.57
C LEU A 239 11.71 -4.62 -4.37
N TYR A 240 10.96 -3.83 -3.59
CA TYR A 240 9.58 -4.13 -3.25
C TYR A 240 8.79 -2.86 -2.92
N GLY A 241 7.79 -2.55 -3.74
CA GLY A 241 6.98 -1.35 -3.58
C GLY A 241 7.74 -0.07 -3.99
N CYS A 242 7.08 1.08 -3.82
CA CYS A 242 7.62 2.38 -4.20
C CYS A 242 6.93 3.48 -3.42
N ASP A 243 7.71 4.36 -2.78
CA ASP A 243 7.21 5.51 -2.03
C ASP A 243 7.43 6.86 -2.73
N ILE A 244 8.01 6.89 -3.95
CA ILE A 244 8.47 8.13 -4.60
C ILE A 244 7.37 9.20 -4.66
N CYS A 245 6.16 8.87 -5.10
CA CYS A 245 5.06 9.82 -5.19
C CYS A 245 4.55 10.31 -3.83
N ASN A 246 4.75 9.50 -2.76
CA ASN A 246 4.47 9.90 -1.38
C ASN A 246 5.59 10.80 -0.82
N ASP A 247 6.86 10.47 -1.08
CA ASP A 247 8.01 11.19 -0.54
C ASP A 247 8.10 12.64 -1.04
N VAL A 248 7.77 12.88 -2.31
CA VAL A 248 7.77 14.23 -2.88
C VAL A 248 6.52 15.05 -2.52
N CYS A 249 5.54 14.44 -1.86
CA CYS A 249 4.30 15.13 -1.48
C CYS A 249 4.55 16.14 -0.35
N PRO A 250 4.25 17.44 -0.54
CA PRO A 250 4.46 18.45 0.49
C PRO A 250 3.69 18.18 1.80
N TRP A 251 2.57 17.47 1.70
CA TRP A 251 1.79 17.08 2.87
C TRP A 251 2.51 16.01 3.70
N ASN A 252 3.17 15.05 3.06
CA ASN A 252 4.00 14.08 3.75
C ASN A 252 5.25 14.72 4.35
N GLN A 253 5.95 15.56 3.59
CA GLN A 253 7.13 16.27 4.08
C GLN A 253 6.84 17.09 5.35
N ARG A 254 5.63 17.64 5.47
CA ARG A 254 5.25 18.47 6.62
C ARG A 254 4.56 17.69 7.73
N PHE A 255 3.69 16.73 7.41
CA PHE A 255 2.76 16.13 8.36
C PHE A 255 2.91 14.62 8.58
N ALA A 256 3.81 13.95 7.82
CA ALA A 256 4.10 12.55 8.09
C ALA A 256 4.52 12.35 9.55
N ARG A 257 4.08 11.24 10.13
CA ARG A 257 4.33 10.87 11.52
C ARG A 257 5.23 9.65 11.59
N GLU A 258 5.84 9.45 12.72
CA GLU A 258 6.41 8.17 13.11
C GLU A 258 5.28 7.15 13.33
N ALA A 259 5.59 5.87 13.18
CA ALA A 259 4.63 4.81 13.50
C ALA A 259 4.34 4.80 14.99
N MET A 260 3.08 4.97 15.38
CA MET A 260 2.68 4.88 16.79
C MET A 260 2.64 3.43 17.28
N LEU A 261 2.35 2.49 16.38
CA LEU A 261 2.30 1.07 16.73
C LEU A 261 3.68 0.43 16.54
N PRO A 262 4.31 -0.13 17.59
CA PRO A 262 5.63 -0.74 17.51
C PRO A 262 5.74 -1.86 16.46
N ALA A 263 4.64 -2.55 16.17
CA ALA A 263 4.57 -3.58 15.14
C ALA A 263 4.92 -3.07 13.72
N PHE A 264 4.84 -1.77 13.47
CA PHE A 264 5.18 -1.16 12.18
C PHE A 264 6.63 -0.68 12.09
N ALA A 265 7.41 -0.78 13.17
CA ALA A 265 8.85 -0.54 13.12
C ALA A 265 9.53 -1.48 12.12
N ALA A 266 10.56 -0.98 11.43
CA ALA A 266 11.30 -1.80 10.47
C ALA A 266 11.93 -3.01 11.13
N ARG A 267 11.78 -4.18 10.51
CA ARG A 267 12.46 -5.41 10.93
C ARG A 267 13.96 -5.28 10.73
N THR A 268 14.74 -6.00 11.51
CA THR A 268 16.21 -5.96 11.48
C THR A 268 16.78 -6.12 10.07
N LEU A 269 16.17 -6.97 9.24
CA LEU A 269 16.57 -7.18 7.84
C LEU A 269 16.54 -5.89 6.99
N PHE A 270 15.76 -4.87 7.39
CA PHE A 270 15.53 -3.63 6.64
C PHE A 270 15.99 -2.38 7.39
N ALA A 271 16.38 -2.49 8.66
CA ALA A 271 16.62 -1.35 9.54
C ALA A 271 17.72 -0.42 9.04
N ASP A 272 18.78 -0.98 8.45
CA ASP A 272 19.98 -0.25 8.04
C ASP A 272 20.16 -0.20 6.51
N VAL A 273 19.11 -0.48 5.73
CA VAL A 273 19.20 -0.54 4.26
C VAL A 273 18.70 0.76 3.65
N HIS A 274 19.57 1.76 3.60
CA HIS A 274 19.22 3.12 3.14
C HIS A 274 20.11 3.62 1.99
N ASP A 275 21.16 2.92 1.65
CA ASP A 275 22.10 3.27 0.57
C ASP A 275 22.20 2.16 -0.48
N ARG A 276 22.97 2.42 -1.53
CA ARG A 276 23.13 1.46 -2.64
C ARG A 276 23.89 0.20 -2.21
N GLU A 277 24.85 0.30 -1.28
CA GLU A 277 25.59 -0.88 -0.81
C GLU A 277 24.69 -1.80 0.00
N GLY A 278 23.96 -1.26 0.96
CA GLY A 278 22.96 -2.01 1.72
C GLY A 278 21.88 -2.63 0.81
N THR A 279 21.46 -1.89 -0.22
CA THR A 279 20.48 -2.41 -1.21
C THR A 279 21.05 -3.59 -1.99
N ARG A 280 22.31 -3.53 -2.47
CA ARG A 280 22.96 -4.66 -3.15
C ARG A 280 23.13 -5.85 -2.23
N ALA A 281 23.56 -5.62 -0.98
CA ALA A 281 23.68 -6.70 0.01
C ALA A 281 22.35 -7.40 0.27
N LEU A 282 21.26 -6.64 0.41
CA LEU A 282 19.91 -7.19 0.55
C LEU A 282 19.48 -7.96 -0.72
N ALA A 283 19.76 -7.43 -1.91
CA ALA A 283 19.45 -8.10 -3.16
C ALA A 283 20.18 -9.44 -3.29
N ARG A 284 21.50 -9.49 -2.98
CA ARG A 284 22.27 -10.75 -2.91
C ARG A 284 21.66 -11.73 -1.93
N THR A 285 21.31 -11.26 -0.73
CA THR A 285 20.65 -12.10 0.29
C THR A 285 19.36 -12.72 -0.26
N ILE A 286 18.51 -11.93 -0.94
CA ILE A 286 17.25 -12.41 -1.52
C ILE A 286 17.50 -13.44 -2.63
N LEU A 287 18.49 -13.23 -3.50
CA LEU A 287 18.82 -14.17 -4.57
C LEU A 287 19.24 -15.53 -4.03
N MET A 288 19.94 -15.56 -2.90
CA MET A 288 20.46 -16.78 -2.28
C MET A 288 19.47 -17.44 -1.31
N MET A 289 18.31 -16.82 -1.04
CA MET A 289 17.32 -17.40 -0.12
C MET A 289 16.75 -18.71 -0.65
N SER A 290 16.75 -19.73 0.21
CA SER A 290 15.94 -20.93 0.03
C SER A 290 14.45 -20.63 0.35
N PRO A 291 13.51 -21.51 -0.07
CA PRO A 291 12.11 -21.40 0.36
C PRO A 291 11.93 -21.39 1.90
N ALA A 292 12.80 -22.07 2.64
CA ALA A 292 12.77 -22.09 4.11
C ALA A 292 13.22 -20.73 4.68
N ASP A 293 14.33 -20.17 4.18
CA ASP A 293 14.81 -18.85 4.59
C ASP A 293 13.76 -17.77 4.32
N TYR A 294 13.14 -17.80 3.15
CA TYR A 294 12.05 -16.90 2.81
C TYR A 294 10.83 -17.04 3.76
N ALA A 295 10.46 -18.28 4.09
CA ALA A 295 9.34 -18.54 4.97
C ALA A 295 9.59 -17.97 6.37
N ASP A 296 10.81 -18.08 6.87
CA ASP A 296 11.21 -17.60 8.19
C ASP A 296 11.42 -16.08 8.21
N ALA A 297 12.19 -15.54 7.28
CA ALA A 297 12.48 -14.09 7.21
C ALA A 297 11.22 -13.23 7.08
N PHE A 298 10.23 -13.71 6.33
CA PHE A 298 9.00 -12.96 6.04
C PHE A 298 7.75 -13.50 6.75
N ARG A 299 7.91 -14.30 7.79
CA ARG A 299 6.79 -14.76 8.63
C ARG A 299 6.07 -13.55 9.22
N GLY A 300 4.74 -13.45 9.02
CA GLY A 300 3.94 -12.32 9.49
C GLY A 300 4.38 -10.97 8.89
N SER A 301 4.77 -10.96 7.61
CA SER A 301 5.12 -9.76 6.86
C SER A 301 4.28 -9.62 5.60
N ALA A 302 3.90 -8.40 5.25
CA ALA A 302 3.19 -8.07 4.02
C ALA A 302 4.00 -8.40 2.74
N ILE A 303 5.33 -8.57 2.85
CA ILE A 303 6.20 -8.98 1.73
C ILE A 303 5.79 -10.35 1.15
N LYS A 304 5.15 -11.21 1.93
CA LYS A 304 4.62 -12.50 1.45
C LYS A 304 3.56 -12.39 0.35
N ARG A 305 3.08 -11.20 0.06
CA ARG A 305 2.26 -10.94 -1.14
C ARG A 305 3.02 -11.30 -2.42
N ALA A 306 4.29 -10.97 -2.52
CA ALA A 306 5.18 -11.45 -3.57
C ALA A 306 5.74 -12.84 -3.20
N LYS A 307 5.82 -13.75 -4.18
CA LYS A 307 6.49 -15.05 -4.00
C LYS A 307 8.01 -14.86 -3.99
N LEU A 308 8.76 -15.85 -3.47
CA LEU A 308 10.23 -15.81 -3.46
C LEU A 308 10.82 -15.50 -4.84
N TRP A 309 10.39 -16.22 -5.88
CA TRP A 309 10.89 -16.01 -7.24
C TRP A 309 10.60 -14.58 -7.76
N MET A 310 9.51 -13.92 -7.30
CA MET A 310 9.23 -12.52 -7.66
C MET A 310 10.23 -11.58 -7.01
N LEU A 311 10.58 -11.81 -5.74
CA LEU A 311 11.63 -11.03 -5.08
C LEU A 311 12.99 -11.27 -5.73
N GLN A 312 13.30 -12.50 -6.12
CA GLN A 312 14.53 -12.85 -6.84
C GLN A 312 14.57 -12.19 -8.23
N ARG A 313 13.45 -12.20 -8.97
CA ARG A 313 13.30 -11.45 -10.22
C ARG A 313 13.59 -9.95 -10.02
N ASN A 314 13.00 -9.34 -8.97
CA ASN A 314 13.20 -7.93 -8.66
C ASN A 314 14.66 -7.64 -8.27
N ALA A 315 15.28 -8.54 -7.49
CA ALA A 315 16.69 -8.43 -7.11
C ALA A 315 17.63 -8.49 -8.32
N CYS A 316 17.34 -9.32 -9.32
CA CYS A 316 18.09 -9.31 -10.59
C CYS A 316 17.98 -7.94 -11.29
N VAL A 317 16.77 -7.35 -11.34
CA VAL A 317 16.58 -6.01 -11.94
C VAL A 317 17.38 -4.95 -11.18
N VAL A 318 17.32 -4.96 -9.86
CA VAL A 318 18.08 -4.02 -9.01
C VAL A 318 19.58 -4.17 -9.24
N LEU A 319 20.13 -5.38 -9.21
CA LEU A 319 21.56 -5.58 -9.47
C LEU A 319 21.95 -5.26 -10.92
N GLY A 320 21.06 -5.41 -11.90
CA GLY A 320 21.27 -4.92 -13.25
C GLY A 320 21.38 -3.40 -13.35
N ASN A 321 20.71 -2.67 -12.44
CA ASN A 321 20.71 -1.20 -12.42
C ASN A 321 21.84 -0.60 -11.59
N ILE A 322 22.19 -1.21 -10.44
CA ILE A 322 23.12 -0.62 -9.47
C ILE A 322 24.25 -1.57 -9.05
N GLY A 323 24.34 -2.76 -9.65
CA GLY A 323 25.33 -3.78 -9.33
C GLY A 323 26.77 -3.37 -9.67
N THR A 324 27.71 -4.14 -9.13
CA THR A 324 29.15 -4.04 -9.38
C THR A 324 29.71 -5.42 -9.73
N ASP A 325 31.02 -5.50 -9.96
CA ASP A 325 31.70 -6.77 -10.26
C ASP A 325 31.45 -7.84 -9.19
N ASP A 326 31.28 -7.45 -7.94
CA ASP A 326 31.03 -8.35 -6.82
C ASP A 326 29.67 -9.05 -6.92
N ASP A 327 28.76 -8.54 -7.74
CA ASP A 327 27.40 -9.08 -7.91
C ASP A 327 27.30 -10.09 -9.07
N LEU A 328 28.35 -10.18 -9.92
CA LEU A 328 28.33 -11.02 -11.13
C LEU A 328 28.17 -12.50 -10.80
N ALA A 329 28.87 -13.01 -9.80
CA ALA A 329 28.82 -14.42 -9.46
C ALA A 329 27.40 -14.87 -9.02
N VAL A 330 26.69 -14.05 -8.26
CA VAL A 330 25.33 -14.37 -7.84
C VAL A 330 24.34 -14.26 -9.00
N LEU A 331 24.52 -13.29 -9.90
CA LEU A 331 23.69 -13.17 -11.12
C LEU A 331 23.91 -14.34 -12.08
N ASP A 332 25.17 -14.79 -12.25
CA ASP A 332 25.50 -15.94 -13.08
C ASP A 332 24.86 -17.24 -12.52
N ALA A 333 24.89 -17.43 -11.20
CA ALA A 333 24.19 -18.54 -10.57
C ALA A 333 22.68 -18.54 -10.86
N MET A 334 22.05 -17.37 -10.97
CA MET A 334 20.62 -17.23 -11.29
C MET A 334 20.26 -17.63 -12.72
N LEU A 335 21.24 -17.76 -13.63
CA LEU A 335 21.00 -18.32 -14.98
C LEU A 335 20.55 -19.80 -14.94
N GLN A 336 20.81 -20.49 -13.84
CA GLN A 336 20.39 -21.89 -13.62
C GLN A 336 19.15 -22.00 -12.72
N HIS A 337 18.50 -20.88 -12.37
CA HIS A 337 17.30 -20.87 -11.51
C HIS A 337 16.16 -21.68 -12.14
N GLU A 338 15.35 -22.36 -11.32
CA GLU A 338 14.22 -23.17 -11.77
C GLU A 338 13.16 -22.35 -12.53
N GLU A 339 12.89 -21.11 -12.07
CA GLU A 339 11.91 -20.20 -12.66
C GLU A 339 12.47 -19.49 -13.90
N PRO A 340 11.87 -19.67 -15.08
CA PRO A 340 12.35 -19.04 -16.33
C PRO A 340 12.42 -17.51 -16.26
N ILE A 341 11.48 -16.90 -15.53
CA ILE A 341 11.41 -15.44 -15.39
C ILE A 341 12.63 -14.92 -14.63
N VAL A 342 13.11 -15.63 -13.60
CA VAL A 342 14.31 -15.25 -12.87
C VAL A 342 15.54 -15.36 -13.78
N ARG A 343 15.67 -16.45 -14.56
CA ARG A 343 16.77 -16.61 -15.52
C ARG A 343 16.82 -15.48 -16.56
N GLU A 344 15.66 -15.11 -17.11
CA GLU A 344 15.53 -14.00 -18.06
C GLU A 344 16.04 -12.68 -17.49
N HIS A 345 15.65 -12.38 -16.23
CA HIS A 345 16.04 -11.13 -15.58
C HIS A 345 17.51 -11.12 -15.14
N ALA A 346 18.07 -12.26 -14.76
CA ALA A 346 19.51 -12.43 -14.52
C ALA A 346 20.32 -12.20 -15.80
N GLN A 347 19.89 -12.78 -16.92
CA GLN A 347 20.55 -12.56 -18.22
C GLN A 347 20.50 -11.09 -18.63
N TRP A 348 19.36 -10.43 -18.43
CA TRP A 348 19.25 -8.98 -18.68
C TRP A 348 20.22 -8.18 -17.80
N ALA A 349 20.31 -8.49 -16.51
CA ALA A 349 21.20 -7.81 -15.56
C ALA A 349 22.67 -7.92 -15.97
N LEU A 350 23.13 -9.12 -16.34
CA LEU A 350 24.48 -9.35 -16.84
C LEU A 350 24.75 -8.60 -18.14
N THR A 351 23.74 -8.50 -19.02
CA THR A 351 23.86 -7.74 -20.27
C THR A 351 24.02 -6.23 -19.99
N GLN A 352 23.25 -5.68 -19.04
CA GLN A 352 23.39 -4.26 -18.63
C GLN A 352 24.79 -3.96 -18.10
N TRP A 353 25.31 -4.84 -17.24
CA TRP A 353 26.68 -4.70 -16.73
C TRP A 353 27.71 -4.70 -17.87
N ALA A 354 27.64 -5.64 -18.82
CA ALA A 354 28.56 -5.72 -19.94
C ALA A 354 28.49 -4.49 -20.85
N LEU A 355 27.32 -3.87 -21.01
CA LEU A 355 27.17 -2.61 -21.76
C LEU A 355 27.82 -1.44 -21.05
N THR A 356 27.70 -1.34 -19.72
CA THR A 356 28.32 -0.30 -18.90
C THR A 356 29.85 -0.37 -19.01
N GLN A 357 30.44 -1.55 -18.96
CA GLN A 357 31.89 -1.76 -19.09
C GLN A 357 32.43 -1.39 -20.49
N ARG A 358 31.62 -1.49 -21.54
CA ARG A 358 32.01 -1.14 -22.90
C ARG A 358 31.94 0.36 -23.23
N GLY A 359 31.64 1.20 -22.25
CA GLY A 359 31.56 2.66 -22.41
C GLY A 359 30.29 3.13 -23.14
N ALA A 360 29.28 2.28 -23.28
CA ALA A 360 27.94 2.70 -23.63
C ALA A 360 27.37 3.38 -22.37
N ASP A 361 27.48 4.73 -22.32
CA ASP A 361 27.00 5.56 -21.21
C ASP A 361 25.50 5.31 -21.00
N PRO A 362 25.05 4.62 -19.94
CA PRO A 362 23.68 4.62 -19.58
C PRO A 362 23.41 6.01 -19.02
N SER A 363 22.56 6.79 -19.69
CA SER A 363 22.10 8.08 -19.16
C SER A 363 21.79 7.91 -17.68
N PRO A 364 22.42 8.69 -16.78
CA PRO A 364 22.20 8.51 -15.35
C PRO A 364 20.72 8.68 -15.05
N PRO A 365 20.13 7.81 -14.19
CA PRO A 365 18.78 8.03 -13.73
C PRO A 365 18.70 9.40 -13.06
N PRO A 366 17.56 10.11 -13.20
CA PRO A 366 17.42 11.45 -12.62
C PRO A 366 17.73 11.39 -11.13
N SER A 367 18.58 12.31 -10.66
CA SER A 367 18.95 12.46 -9.26
C SER A 367 17.68 12.68 -8.42
N ARG A 368 17.52 11.92 -7.36
CA ARG A 368 16.43 12.02 -6.38
C ARG A 368 16.51 13.30 -5.55
#